data_5b8b089ea686bfcc3a6b266ee402ad2b
#
_entry.id   5b8b089ea686bfcc3a6b266ee402ad2b
#
_cell.length_a   1.000
_cell.length_b   1.000
_cell.length_c   1.000
_cell.angle_alpha   90.00
_cell.angle_beta   90.00
_cell.angle_gamma   90.00
#
_symmetry.space_group_name_H-M   'P 1'
#
loop_
_entity.id
_entity.type
_entity.pdbx_description
1 polymer ?
#
loop_
_entity_poly.entity_id
_entity_poly.type
_entity_poly.pdbx_seq_one_letter_code
_entity_poly.pdbx_strand_id
1 'polypeptide(L)'
;LASIVSLDIVGFSKMSERDQRNAARKVEALRARIERVAAANGGRLFNTAGDGFMLEFASAGAALGAIQELLDKRPRGEPPIRVGAHVGDVVVTATEDLLGHGVNVAARLQELAEPGSALVSAEFRSMARTSPTAAFQSKGQKPLDNMEQRVQTFEILSRRQKFVRASRRYGSIAMAGAALIALAYFSPTIYRFAEPYIQQQPVADAASPASPDEDVLRQAGAIPEETAIVRIAPGETIRDCDNCPEMIVMAGGLYTMGSPATETGRARDEGPQREVSIAPFAMGKYEITFAQWDTCLAGGGCNGYSPPDYGWGRGNRPVTNVSWEDAQAYLDWLNSEVGAQRYRLATEAEWEYAARAGEAGAYAYGPRVTLTQATYRARQTTPAGAHEANAFGLFDVHGNVSEWVEDCYAPTYDLAPIDGAAVRADDCRRRVYRGGGYADQAPVLRTAARRSAAEDARMQGVGFRVARALD
;
A
#
# COMPACT_ATOMS: atom_id res chain seq x y z
N LEU A 1 14.64 -9.42 11.55
CA LEU A 1 14.18 -9.48 10.14
C LEU A 1 15.28 -8.92 9.24
N ALA A 2 15.68 -9.64 8.20
CA ALA A 2 16.61 -9.18 7.18
C ALA A 2 16.07 -9.50 5.78
N SER A 3 16.49 -8.72 4.78
CA SER A 3 16.22 -9.03 3.38
C SER A 3 17.36 -9.86 2.84
N ILE A 4 17.09 -11.13 2.58
CA ILE A 4 18.08 -12.10 2.11
C ILE A 4 17.94 -12.27 0.60
N VAL A 5 19.08 -12.23 -0.10
CA VAL A 5 19.15 -12.47 -1.54
C VAL A 5 20.13 -13.60 -1.79
N SER A 6 19.64 -14.67 -2.41
CA SER A 6 20.44 -15.81 -2.88
C SER A 6 20.67 -15.67 -4.39
N LEU A 7 21.88 -15.89 -4.84
CA LEU A 7 22.25 -15.87 -6.26
C LEU A 7 23.06 -17.12 -6.63
N ASP A 8 22.88 -17.58 -7.86
CA ASP A 8 23.60 -18.73 -8.41
C ASP A 8 23.97 -18.49 -9.89
N ILE A 9 25.10 -19.03 -10.32
CA ILE A 9 25.56 -18.91 -11.71
C ILE A 9 24.98 -20.02 -12.57
N VAL A 10 24.24 -19.65 -13.59
CA VAL A 10 23.63 -20.63 -14.51
C VAL A 10 24.70 -21.34 -15.34
N GLY A 11 24.72 -22.67 -15.22
CA GLY A 11 25.57 -23.52 -16.03
C GLY A 11 27.04 -23.54 -15.63
N PHE A 12 27.36 -23.19 -14.39
CA PHE A 12 28.70 -23.18 -13.85
C PHE A 12 29.41 -24.54 -14.00
N SER A 13 28.76 -25.66 -13.67
CA SER A 13 29.34 -27.01 -13.79
C SER A 13 29.83 -27.30 -15.22
N LYS A 14 28.99 -27.02 -16.23
CA LYS A 14 29.37 -27.18 -17.65
C LYS A 14 30.50 -26.25 -18.09
N MET A 15 30.57 -25.04 -17.53
CA MET A 15 31.61 -24.08 -17.81
C MET A 15 32.94 -24.52 -17.16
N SER A 16 32.90 -25.04 -15.95
CA SER A 16 34.05 -25.58 -15.21
C SER A 16 34.62 -26.84 -15.86
N GLU A 17 33.77 -27.75 -16.35
CA GLU A 17 34.18 -28.93 -17.11
C GLU A 17 34.94 -28.59 -18.40
N ARG A 18 34.59 -27.49 -19.08
CA ARG A 18 35.21 -27.05 -20.33
C ARG A 18 36.55 -26.32 -20.12
N ASP A 19 36.57 -25.41 -19.15
CA ASP A 19 37.75 -24.59 -18.82
C ASP A 19 37.66 -24.09 -17.38
N GLN A 20 38.23 -24.85 -16.46
CA GLN A 20 38.20 -24.57 -15.02
C GLN A 20 38.87 -23.22 -14.68
N ARG A 21 39.92 -22.82 -15.36
CA ARG A 21 40.61 -21.54 -15.09
C ARG A 21 39.77 -20.35 -15.53
N ASN A 22 39.11 -20.48 -16.66
CA ASN A 22 38.21 -19.43 -17.15
C ASN A 22 36.93 -19.34 -16.31
N ALA A 23 36.40 -20.48 -15.85
CA ALA A 23 35.26 -20.53 -14.94
C ALA A 23 35.58 -19.80 -13.61
N ALA A 24 36.74 -20.11 -12.99
CA ALA A 24 37.19 -19.46 -11.76
C ALA A 24 37.34 -17.94 -11.92
N ARG A 25 37.97 -17.46 -13.00
CA ARG A 25 38.08 -16.01 -13.28
C ARG A 25 36.73 -15.32 -13.42
N LYS A 26 35.74 -15.98 -14.04
CA LYS A 26 34.38 -15.42 -14.19
C LYS A 26 33.63 -15.35 -12.84
N VAL A 27 33.79 -16.35 -11.98
CA VAL A 27 33.25 -16.35 -10.62
C VAL A 27 33.85 -15.21 -9.81
N GLU A 28 35.15 -15.04 -9.83
CA GLU A 28 35.84 -13.96 -9.11
C GLU A 28 35.38 -12.56 -9.61
N ALA A 29 35.28 -12.38 -10.92
CA ALA A 29 34.83 -11.13 -11.52
C ALA A 29 33.38 -10.81 -11.12
N LEU A 30 32.52 -11.83 -11.14
CA LEU A 30 31.11 -11.69 -10.70
C LEU A 30 31.03 -11.41 -9.20
N ARG A 31 31.80 -12.12 -8.37
CA ARG A 31 31.89 -11.89 -6.92
C ARG A 31 32.25 -10.43 -6.61
N ALA A 32 33.32 -9.93 -7.21
CA ALA A 32 33.73 -8.54 -7.01
C ALA A 32 32.66 -7.52 -7.46
N ARG A 33 31.85 -7.86 -8.47
CA ARG A 33 30.73 -7.04 -8.91
C ARG A 33 29.58 -7.12 -7.90
N ILE A 34 29.24 -8.31 -7.42
CA ILE A 34 28.17 -8.53 -6.44
C ILE A 34 28.50 -7.77 -5.15
N GLU A 35 29.72 -7.88 -4.61
CA GLU A 35 30.17 -7.17 -3.42
C GLU A 35 30.05 -5.65 -3.57
N ARG A 36 30.46 -5.11 -4.72
CA ARG A 36 30.37 -3.68 -5.02
C ARG A 36 28.92 -3.20 -5.11
N VAL A 37 28.05 -3.95 -5.79
CA VAL A 37 26.63 -3.61 -5.94
C VAL A 37 25.91 -3.75 -4.59
N ALA A 38 26.22 -4.78 -3.81
CA ALA A 38 25.67 -4.94 -2.47
C ALA A 38 26.04 -3.75 -1.57
N ALA A 39 27.32 -3.40 -1.49
CA ALA A 39 27.80 -2.28 -0.69
C ALA A 39 27.19 -0.93 -1.14
N ALA A 40 27.07 -0.70 -2.44
CA ALA A 40 26.43 0.52 -2.99
C ALA A 40 24.95 0.65 -2.63
N ASN A 41 24.27 -0.46 -2.32
CA ASN A 41 22.88 -0.52 -1.90
C ASN A 41 22.71 -0.79 -0.39
N GLY A 42 23.78 -0.61 0.42
CA GLY A 42 23.71 -0.77 1.87
C GLY A 42 23.53 -2.23 2.35
N GLY A 43 24.01 -3.18 1.54
CA GLY A 43 24.04 -4.61 1.86
C GLY A 43 25.45 -5.17 1.97
N ARG A 44 25.54 -6.45 2.34
CA ARG A 44 26.81 -7.18 2.43
C ARG A 44 26.69 -8.61 1.87
N LEU A 45 27.79 -9.15 1.39
CA LEU A 45 27.94 -10.57 1.10
C LEU A 45 28.33 -11.27 2.41
N PHE A 46 27.54 -12.24 2.87
CA PHE A 46 27.79 -12.93 4.14
C PHE A 46 28.19 -14.39 3.97
N ASN A 47 27.81 -15.03 2.84
CA ASN A 47 28.16 -16.42 2.59
C ASN A 47 28.39 -16.65 1.10
N THR A 48 29.33 -17.58 0.80
CA THR A 48 29.61 -18.06 -0.55
C THR A 48 29.85 -19.57 -0.52
N ALA A 49 29.15 -20.30 -1.38
CA ALA A 49 29.33 -21.73 -1.54
C ALA A 49 29.46 -22.07 -3.03
N GLY A 50 30.72 -22.28 -3.47
CA GLY A 50 31.01 -22.58 -4.88
C GLY A 50 30.67 -21.40 -5.79
N ASP A 51 29.63 -21.55 -6.62
CA ASP A 51 29.06 -20.55 -7.53
C ASP A 51 27.84 -19.81 -6.98
N GLY A 52 27.46 -20.10 -5.73
CA GLY A 52 26.37 -19.46 -5.00
C GLY A 52 26.84 -18.31 -4.10
N PHE A 53 26.02 -17.28 -3.98
CA PHE A 53 26.28 -16.08 -3.17
C PHE A 53 25.05 -15.72 -2.34
N MET A 54 25.28 -15.37 -1.08
CA MET A 54 24.23 -14.95 -0.16
C MET A 54 24.47 -13.52 0.31
N LEU A 55 23.48 -12.65 0.09
CA LEU A 55 23.55 -11.23 0.46
C LEU A 55 22.50 -10.90 1.51
N GLU A 56 22.84 -9.96 2.37
CA GLU A 56 21.96 -9.35 3.36
C GLU A 56 21.79 -7.87 3.08
N PHE A 57 20.54 -7.38 3.26
CA PHE A 57 20.22 -5.96 3.17
C PHE A 57 19.30 -5.57 4.34
N ALA A 58 19.45 -4.34 4.82
CA ALA A 58 18.61 -3.80 5.87
C ALA A 58 17.15 -3.56 5.43
N SER A 59 16.86 -3.51 4.12
CA SER A 59 15.51 -3.34 3.60
C SER A 59 15.31 -4.04 2.26
N ALA A 60 14.05 -4.44 1.98
CA ALA A 60 13.67 -5.03 0.70
C ALA A 60 13.82 -4.04 -0.48
N GLY A 61 13.68 -2.74 -0.23
CA GLY A 61 13.91 -1.71 -1.24
C GLY A 61 15.37 -1.64 -1.69
N ALA A 62 16.33 -1.70 -0.76
CA ALA A 62 17.75 -1.77 -1.01
C ALA A 62 18.11 -3.05 -1.77
N ALA A 63 17.61 -4.20 -1.32
CA ALA A 63 17.79 -5.49 -1.99
C ALA A 63 17.23 -5.46 -3.42
N LEU A 64 16.06 -4.88 -3.65
CA LEU A 64 15.46 -4.73 -4.98
C LEU A 64 16.35 -3.89 -5.90
N GLY A 65 16.89 -2.77 -5.41
CA GLY A 65 17.83 -1.93 -6.16
C GLY A 65 19.05 -2.71 -6.61
N ALA A 66 19.67 -3.46 -5.70
CA ALA A 66 20.82 -4.32 -6.00
C ALA A 66 20.48 -5.42 -7.03
N ILE A 67 19.35 -6.12 -6.86
CA ILE A 67 18.89 -7.15 -7.80
C ILE A 67 18.68 -6.56 -9.20
N GLN A 68 17.99 -5.42 -9.31
CA GLN A 68 17.75 -4.77 -10.61
C GLN A 68 19.05 -4.33 -11.26
N GLU A 69 20.02 -3.80 -10.52
CA GLU A 69 21.32 -3.44 -11.04
C GLU A 69 22.10 -4.64 -11.53
N LEU A 70 22.10 -5.75 -10.81
CA LEU A 70 22.76 -7.00 -11.19
C LEU A 70 22.16 -7.61 -12.47
N LEU A 71 20.85 -7.53 -12.65
CA LEU A 71 20.14 -8.09 -13.81
C LEU A 71 20.17 -7.16 -15.03
N ASP A 72 19.89 -5.86 -14.85
CA ASP A 72 19.73 -4.90 -15.96
C ASP A 72 21.06 -4.43 -16.55
N LYS A 73 22.13 -4.36 -15.72
CA LYS A 73 23.47 -3.88 -16.11
C LYS A 73 24.48 -5.02 -16.28
N ARG A 74 24.05 -6.22 -16.70
CA ARG A 74 24.93 -7.36 -16.90
C ARG A 74 25.94 -7.11 -18.03
N PRO A 75 27.27 -7.22 -17.77
CA PRO A 75 28.32 -7.08 -18.80
C PRO A 75 28.23 -8.16 -19.90
N ARG A 76 28.67 -7.83 -21.10
CA ARG A 76 28.77 -8.83 -22.18
C ARG A 76 29.77 -9.93 -21.79
N GLY A 77 29.34 -11.20 -21.95
CA GLY A 77 30.16 -12.37 -21.62
C GLY A 77 30.14 -12.82 -20.16
N GLU A 78 29.48 -12.08 -19.27
CA GLU A 78 29.19 -12.57 -17.92
C GLU A 78 28.07 -13.63 -17.99
N PRO A 79 28.19 -14.76 -17.26
CA PRO A 79 27.17 -15.80 -17.23
C PRO A 79 25.84 -15.23 -16.63
N PRO A 80 24.68 -15.73 -17.04
CA PRO A 80 23.42 -15.37 -16.40
C PRO A 80 23.40 -15.90 -14.97
N ILE A 81 22.72 -15.16 -14.08
CA ILE A 81 22.47 -15.55 -12.70
C ILE A 81 21.00 -15.85 -12.49
N ARG A 82 20.68 -16.71 -11.54
CA ARG A 82 19.36 -16.87 -10.96
C ARG A 82 19.34 -16.19 -9.60
N VAL A 83 18.25 -15.53 -9.26
CA VAL A 83 18.13 -14.79 -8.01
C VAL A 83 16.87 -15.20 -7.28
N GLY A 84 17.00 -15.50 -5.99
CA GLY A 84 15.89 -15.67 -5.06
C GLY A 84 15.97 -14.62 -3.96
N ALA A 85 14.86 -13.99 -3.58
CA ALA A 85 14.87 -13.06 -2.46
C ALA A 85 13.66 -13.23 -1.53
N HIS A 86 13.93 -13.10 -0.24
CA HIS A 86 12.94 -13.23 0.82
C HIS A 86 13.26 -12.25 1.96
N VAL A 87 12.22 -11.86 2.70
CA VAL A 87 12.37 -11.15 3.98
C VAL A 87 11.88 -12.05 5.09
N GLY A 88 12.75 -12.35 6.03
CA GLY A 88 12.43 -13.27 7.12
C GLY A 88 13.39 -13.13 8.30
N ASP A 89 13.11 -13.93 9.34
CA ASP A 89 13.94 -13.99 10.52
C ASP A 89 15.25 -14.73 10.22
N VAL A 90 16.33 -14.18 10.74
CA VAL A 90 17.69 -14.75 10.66
C VAL A 90 18.35 -14.75 12.03
N VAL A 91 19.19 -15.72 12.25
CA VAL A 91 20.07 -15.81 13.42
C VAL A 91 21.49 -15.51 12.93
N VAL A 92 22.14 -14.52 13.56
CA VAL A 92 23.54 -14.20 13.29
C VAL A 92 24.41 -15.14 14.10
N THR A 93 25.31 -15.83 13.43
CA THR A 93 26.30 -16.73 14.08
C THR A 93 27.49 -15.94 14.64
N ALA A 94 28.32 -16.60 15.46
CA ALA A 94 29.56 -16.00 15.97
C ALA A 94 30.57 -15.63 14.85
N THR A 95 30.40 -16.18 13.65
CA THR A 95 31.21 -15.88 12.46
C THR A 95 30.57 -14.87 11.53
N GLU A 96 29.56 -14.13 12.01
CA GLU A 96 28.78 -13.15 11.23
C GLU A 96 28.01 -13.75 10.02
N ASP A 97 27.90 -15.07 9.97
CA ASP A 97 27.07 -15.78 8.99
C ASP A 97 25.59 -15.76 9.42
N LEU A 98 24.68 -15.88 8.47
CA LEU A 98 23.25 -15.88 8.75
C LEU A 98 22.66 -17.27 8.55
N LEU A 99 21.90 -17.72 9.52
CA LEU A 99 21.15 -18.96 9.48
C LEU A 99 19.68 -18.70 9.76
N GLY A 100 18.81 -19.60 9.30
CA GLY A 100 17.40 -19.56 9.64
C GLY A 100 16.48 -19.78 8.45
N HIS A 101 15.18 -19.75 8.74
CA HIS A 101 14.14 -20.01 7.75
C HIS A 101 14.21 -19.05 6.56
N GLY A 102 14.47 -17.75 6.82
CA GLY A 102 14.57 -16.73 5.77
C GLY A 102 15.66 -17.01 4.74
N VAL A 103 16.82 -17.52 5.19
CA VAL A 103 17.93 -17.89 4.31
C VAL A 103 17.53 -19.07 3.41
N ASN A 104 16.88 -20.09 3.99
CA ASN A 104 16.42 -21.27 3.25
C ASN A 104 15.37 -20.90 2.18
N VAL A 105 14.40 -20.04 2.51
CA VAL A 105 13.39 -19.59 1.55
C VAL A 105 14.04 -18.86 0.37
N ALA A 106 14.97 -17.95 0.62
CA ALA A 106 15.69 -17.22 -0.43
C ALA A 106 16.45 -18.19 -1.36
N ALA A 107 17.14 -19.19 -0.80
CA ALA A 107 17.85 -20.22 -1.57
C ALA A 107 16.89 -21.04 -2.45
N ARG A 108 15.77 -21.50 -1.92
CA ARG A 108 14.77 -22.26 -2.70
C ARG A 108 14.08 -21.44 -3.79
N LEU A 109 13.82 -20.16 -3.54
CA LEU A 109 13.33 -19.25 -4.57
C LEU A 109 14.32 -19.07 -5.71
N GLN A 110 15.62 -19.02 -5.40
CA GLN A 110 16.69 -18.92 -6.39
C GLN A 110 16.74 -20.18 -7.29
N GLU A 111 16.57 -21.37 -6.73
CA GLU A 111 16.53 -22.64 -7.50
C GLU A 111 15.37 -22.65 -8.52
N LEU A 112 14.23 -22.07 -8.16
CA LEU A 112 13.03 -21.96 -9.00
C LEU A 112 13.06 -20.82 -10.02
N ALA A 113 14.02 -19.90 -9.89
CA ALA A 113 14.13 -18.76 -10.78
C ALA A 113 14.66 -19.16 -12.17
N GLU A 114 14.15 -18.51 -13.22
CA GLU A 114 14.66 -18.70 -14.58
C GLU A 114 16.03 -18.02 -14.76
N PRO A 115 16.88 -18.51 -15.68
CA PRO A 115 18.15 -17.86 -15.99
C PRO A 115 17.98 -16.38 -16.35
N GLY A 116 18.68 -15.49 -15.63
CA GLY A 116 18.62 -14.04 -15.82
C GLY A 116 17.37 -13.40 -15.24
N SER A 117 16.68 -14.08 -14.31
CA SER A 117 15.50 -13.55 -13.61
C SER A 117 15.68 -13.57 -12.08
N ALA A 118 14.78 -12.89 -11.39
CA ALA A 118 14.69 -12.92 -9.94
C ALA A 118 13.28 -13.33 -9.52
N LEU A 119 13.19 -14.34 -8.66
CA LEU A 119 11.96 -14.80 -8.04
C LEU A 119 11.96 -14.40 -6.57
N VAL A 120 10.89 -13.77 -6.10
CA VAL A 120 10.79 -13.25 -4.74
C VAL A 120 9.52 -13.72 -4.06
N SER A 121 9.55 -13.77 -2.74
CA SER A 121 8.37 -14.10 -1.93
C SER A 121 7.37 -12.95 -1.85
N ALA A 122 6.17 -13.23 -1.33
CA ALA A 122 5.14 -12.22 -1.09
C ALA A 122 5.61 -11.16 -0.07
N GLU A 123 6.32 -11.58 0.98
CA GLU A 123 6.87 -10.73 2.02
C GLU A 123 7.89 -9.74 1.44
N PHE A 124 8.83 -10.25 0.63
CA PHE A 124 9.80 -9.40 -0.06
C PHE A 124 9.10 -8.39 -0.98
N ARG A 125 8.15 -8.86 -1.81
CA ARG A 125 7.38 -7.99 -2.71
C ARG A 125 6.65 -6.92 -1.93
N SER A 126 6.01 -7.27 -0.83
CA SER A 126 5.25 -6.33 -0.01
C SER A 126 6.14 -5.19 0.49
N MET A 127 7.30 -5.52 1.04
CA MET A 127 8.24 -4.53 1.58
C MET A 127 8.99 -3.74 0.48
N ALA A 128 9.19 -4.36 -0.71
CA ALA A 128 9.87 -3.70 -1.82
C ALA A 128 8.94 -2.83 -2.69
N ARG A 129 7.61 -2.91 -2.52
CA ARG A 129 6.62 -2.15 -3.33
C ARG A 129 6.74 -0.63 -3.20
N THR A 130 7.32 -0.14 -2.12
CA THR A 130 7.58 1.29 -1.91
C THR A 130 8.66 1.86 -2.82
N SER A 131 9.43 1.01 -3.50
CA SER A 131 10.43 1.46 -4.48
C SER A 131 9.75 1.90 -5.78
N PRO A 132 10.03 3.11 -6.30
CA PRO A 132 9.45 3.62 -7.56
C PRO A 132 9.81 2.76 -8.79
N THR A 133 10.82 1.91 -8.67
CA THR A 133 11.24 0.98 -9.72
C THR A 133 10.58 -0.40 -9.60
N ALA A 134 9.82 -0.65 -8.54
CA ALA A 134 9.21 -1.94 -8.26
C ALA A 134 8.16 -2.31 -9.32
N ALA A 135 8.38 -3.40 -10.02
CA ALA A 135 7.37 -4.02 -10.89
C ALA A 135 7.51 -5.54 -10.80
N PHE A 136 6.43 -6.17 -10.38
CA PHE A 136 6.39 -7.60 -10.10
C PHE A 136 5.30 -8.28 -10.95
N GLN A 137 5.56 -9.55 -11.30
CA GLN A 137 4.58 -10.43 -11.93
C GLN A 137 4.34 -11.63 -11.05
N SER A 138 3.10 -11.91 -10.70
CA SER A 138 2.76 -13.14 -9.97
C SER A 138 3.12 -14.38 -10.81
N LYS A 139 3.75 -15.36 -10.14
CA LYS A 139 4.09 -16.68 -10.70
C LYS A 139 3.32 -17.80 -9.98
N GLY A 140 2.33 -17.42 -9.16
CA GLY A 140 1.50 -18.34 -8.40
C GLY A 140 2.19 -18.89 -7.16
N GLN A 141 1.51 -19.81 -6.50
CA GLN A 141 2.04 -20.52 -5.35
C GLN A 141 2.95 -21.67 -5.79
N LYS A 142 4.17 -21.70 -5.27
CA LYS A 142 5.16 -22.75 -5.54
C LYS A 142 5.42 -23.58 -4.29
N PRO A 143 5.48 -24.92 -4.39
CA PRO A 143 6.06 -25.73 -3.33
C PRO A 143 7.56 -25.43 -3.28
N LEU A 144 8.12 -25.32 -2.08
CA LEU A 144 9.55 -25.26 -1.87
C LEU A 144 9.99 -26.61 -1.27
N ASP A 145 11.08 -27.17 -1.78
CA ASP A 145 11.59 -28.45 -1.33
C ASP A 145 11.90 -28.44 0.18
N ASN A 146 11.45 -29.46 0.90
CA ASN A 146 11.56 -29.60 2.35
C ASN A 146 10.82 -28.52 3.18
N MET A 147 9.79 -27.89 2.62
CA MET A 147 8.89 -26.96 3.31
C MET A 147 7.46 -27.42 3.17
N GLU A 148 6.71 -27.46 4.29
CA GLU A 148 5.29 -27.86 4.29
C GLU A 148 4.38 -26.82 3.63
N GLN A 149 4.78 -25.55 3.65
CA GLN A 149 3.98 -24.44 3.14
C GLN A 149 4.38 -24.04 1.71
N ARG A 150 3.35 -23.81 0.88
CA ARG A 150 3.54 -23.21 -0.45
C ARG A 150 3.78 -21.72 -0.31
N VAL A 151 4.77 -21.20 -1.02
CA VAL A 151 5.13 -19.78 -1.02
C VAL A 151 4.54 -19.09 -2.25
N GLN A 152 3.83 -17.99 -2.05
CA GLN A 152 3.38 -17.13 -3.15
C GLN A 152 4.56 -16.40 -3.75
N THR A 153 4.81 -16.58 -5.04
CA THR A 153 6.01 -16.13 -5.71
C THR A 153 5.75 -15.04 -6.76
N PHE A 154 6.71 -14.13 -6.91
CA PHE A 154 6.67 -13.03 -7.86
C PHE A 154 8.00 -12.90 -8.58
N GLU A 155 7.95 -12.63 -9.89
CA GLU A 155 9.14 -12.31 -10.68
C GLU A 155 9.32 -10.78 -10.73
N ILE A 156 10.55 -10.32 -10.48
CA ILE A 156 10.93 -8.92 -10.68
C ILE A 156 11.04 -8.65 -12.18
N LEU A 157 10.28 -7.68 -12.71
CA LEU A 157 10.34 -7.33 -14.13
C LEU A 157 11.53 -6.42 -14.42
N SER A 158 12.39 -6.84 -15.37
CA SER A 158 13.47 -6.02 -15.90
C SER A 158 12.96 -4.79 -16.66
N ARG A 159 13.80 -3.76 -16.84
CA ARG A 159 13.44 -2.57 -17.64
C ARG A 159 12.99 -2.94 -19.06
N ARG A 160 13.63 -3.92 -19.68
CA ARG A 160 13.28 -4.40 -21.03
C ARG A 160 11.90 -5.05 -21.07
N GLN A 161 11.57 -5.88 -20.07
CA GLN A 161 10.26 -6.53 -19.97
C GLN A 161 9.14 -5.50 -19.71
N LYS A 162 9.41 -4.45 -18.90
CA LYS A 162 8.49 -3.33 -18.71
C LYS A 162 8.20 -2.61 -20.02
N PHE A 163 9.24 -2.29 -20.80
CA PHE A 163 9.11 -1.60 -22.08
C PHE A 163 8.31 -2.42 -23.12
N VAL A 164 8.61 -3.71 -23.26
CA VAL A 164 7.88 -4.61 -24.20
C VAL A 164 6.40 -4.73 -23.82
N ARG A 165 6.07 -4.74 -22.53
CA ARG A 165 4.66 -4.76 -22.07
C ARG A 165 3.96 -3.45 -22.32
N ALA A 166 4.61 -2.33 -22.03
CA ALA A 166 4.07 -1.01 -22.36
C ALA A 166 3.81 -0.89 -23.85
N SER A 167 4.78 -1.26 -24.72
CA SER A 167 4.62 -1.19 -26.16
C SER A 167 3.51 -2.13 -26.69
N ARG A 168 3.31 -3.31 -26.10
CA ARG A 168 2.19 -4.20 -26.46
C ARG A 168 0.83 -3.60 -26.05
N ARG A 169 0.74 -2.95 -24.89
CA ARG A 169 -0.50 -2.31 -24.42
C ARG A 169 -0.87 -1.09 -25.26
N TYR A 170 0.10 -0.27 -25.63
CA TYR A 170 -0.10 0.89 -26.50
C TYR A 170 -0.22 0.50 -27.98
N GLY A 171 0.48 -0.55 -28.43
CA GLY A 171 0.35 -1.10 -29.77
C GLY A 171 -1.04 -1.67 -30.05
N SER A 172 -1.67 -2.33 -29.07
CA SER A 172 -3.05 -2.83 -29.20
C SER A 172 -4.06 -1.68 -29.31
N ILE A 173 -3.85 -0.59 -28.58
CA ILE A 173 -4.71 0.61 -28.65
C ILE A 173 -4.52 1.33 -29.98
N ALA A 174 -3.28 1.46 -30.47
CA ALA A 174 -2.97 2.07 -31.76
C ALA A 174 -3.53 1.24 -32.93
N MET A 175 -3.45 -0.09 -32.87
CA MET A 175 -4.05 -1.00 -33.86
C MET A 175 -5.58 -0.93 -33.86
N ALA A 176 -6.21 -0.86 -32.68
CA ALA A 176 -7.66 -0.68 -32.59
C ALA A 176 -8.11 0.69 -33.12
N GLY A 177 -7.36 1.75 -32.84
CA GLY A 177 -7.60 3.08 -33.39
C GLY A 177 -7.43 3.13 -34.91
N ALA A 178 -6.39 2.52 -35.47
CA ALA A 178 -6.17 2.42 -36.90
C ALA A 178 -7.26 1.59 -37.61
N ALA A 179 -7.75 0.50 -36.99
CA ALA A 179 -8.85 -0.28 -37.50
C ALA A 179 -10.17 0.49 -37.52
N LEU A 180 -10.45 1.29 -36.50
CA LEU A 180 -11.63 2.16 -36.43
C LEU A 180 -11.57 3.28 -37.49
N ILE A 181 -10.40 3.89 -37.69
CA ILE A 181 -10.18 4.88 -38.76
C ILE A 181 -10.34 4.25 -40.15
N ALA A 182 -9.80 3.05 -40.36
CA ALA A 182 -9.97 2.32 -41.65
C ALA A 182 -11.44 1.96 -41.88
N LEU A 183 -12.17 1.48 -40.86
CA LEU A 183 -13.61 1.21 -40.96
C LEU A 183 -14.43 2.47 -41.26
N ALA A 184 -14.06 3.61 -40.67
CA ALA A 184 -14.68 4.91 -40.94
C ALA A 184 -14.42 5.38 -42.40
N TYR A 185 -13.20 5.16 -42.90
CA TYR A 185 -12.81 5.54 -44.26
C TYR A 185 -13.43 4.67 -45.37
N PHE A 186 -13.66 3.39 -45.08
CA PHE A 186 -14.22 2.44 -46.09
C PHE A 186 -15.74 2.27 -45.99
N SER A 187 -16.44 2.94 -45.08
CA SER A 187 -17.90 2.87 -44.99
C SER A 187 -18.56 4.02 -45.78
N PRO A 188 -19.26 3.72 -46.87
CA PRO A 188 -19.92 4.74 -47.72
C PRO A 188 -20.99 5.55 -46.99
N THR A 189 -21.50 5.03 -45.88
CA THR A 189 -22.53 5.68 -45.06
C THR A 189 -21.95 6.74 -44.15
N ILE A 190 -20.73 6.55 -43.63
CA ILE A 190 -20.04 7.51 -42.74
C ILE A 190 -19.49 8.66 -43.58
N TYR A 191 -19.07 8.40 -44.81
CA TYR A 191 -18.57 9.45 -45.71
C TYR A 191 -19.62 10.52 -46.02
N ARG A 192 -20.88 10.13 -46.16
CA ARG A 192 -22.00 11.08 -46.37
C ARG A 192 -22.36 11.96 -45.18
N PHE A 193 -22.00 11.54 -43.96
CA PHE A 193 -22.23 12.33 -42.75
C PHE A 193 -21.04 13.22 -42.37
N ALA A 194 -19.84 12.92 -42.84
CA ALA A 194 -18.63 13.69 -42.55
C ALA A 194 -18.37 14.85 -43.51
N GLU A 195 -18.92 14.80 -44.72
CA GLU A 195 -18.74 15.81 -45.79
C GLU A 195 -19.12 17.24 -45.35
N PRO A 196 -20.21 17.49 -44.59
CA PRO A 196 -20.55 18.85 -44.14
C PRO A 196 -19.63 19.40 -43.05
N TYR A 197 -18.89 18.52 -42.35
CA TYR A 197 -18.02 18.92 -41.24
C TYR A 197 -16.60 19.25 -41.69
N ILE A 198 -16.14 18.63 -42.79
CA ILE A 198 -14.79 18.83 -43.35
C ILE A 198 -14.69 20.16 -44.11
N GLN A 199 -15.82 20.64 -44.69
CA GLN A 199 -15.85 21.87 -45.48
C GLN A 199 -15.95 23.17 -44.67
N GLN A 200 -16.04 23.12 -43.34
CA GLN A 200 -16.23 24.29 -42.50
C GLN A 200 -14.98 24.72 -41.67
N GLN A 201 -13.82 24.12 -41.89
CA GLN A 201 -12.58 24.62 -41.26
C GLN A 201 -11.70 25.30 -42.32
N PRO A 202 -11.42 26.59 -42.20
CA PRO A 202 -10.42 27.26 -43.02
C PRO A 202 -9.04 26.68 -42.70
N VAL A 203 -8.35 26.23 -43.72
CA VAL A 203 -6.94 25.81 -43.65
C VAL A 203 -6.13 27.10 -43.36
N ALA A 204 -5.64 27.22 -42.14
CA ALA A 204 -4.62 28.23 -41.83
C ALA A 204 -3.30 27.76 -42.43
N ASP A 205 -2.73 28.53 -43.34
CA ASP A 205 -1.41 28.30 -43.90
C ASP A 205 -0.38 28.19 -42.78
N ALA A 206 0.20 27.01 -42.64
CA ALA A 206 1.29 26.75 -41.75
C ALA A 206 2.58 27.35 -42.32
N ALA A 207 2.91 28.58 -41.88
CA ALA A 207 4.24 29.12 -42.08
C ALA A 207 5.25 28.24 -41.30
N SER A 208 6.32 27.86 -42.00
CA SER A 208 7.46 27.11 -41.44
C SER A 208 8.06 27.91 -40.27
N PRO A 209 8.33 27.27 -39.10
CA PRO A 209 8.93 28.01 -37.99
C PRO A 209 10.37 28.36 -38.32
N ALA A 210 10.68 29.66 -38.25
CA ALA A 210 12.05 30.16 -38.22
C ALA A 210 12.78 29.65 -36.97
N SER A 211 14.08 29.35 -37.11
CA SER A 211 14.94 28.93 -36.01
C SER A 211 14.92 29.99 -34.89
N PRO A 212 14.85 29.58 -33.61
CA PRO A 212 14.87 30.55 -32.52
C PRO A 212 16.24 31.22 -32.42
N ASP A 213 16.23 32.56 -32.26
CA ASP A 213 17.38 33.38 -32.00
C ASP A 213 18.07 33.01 -30.70
N GLU A 214 19.41 32.85 -30.70
CA GLU A 214 20.21 32.47 -29.52
C GLU A 214 20.07 33.45 -28.34
N ASP A 215 19.59 34.65 -28.55
CA ASP A 215 19.40 35.66 -27.49
C ASP A 215 18.15 35.41 -26.63
N VAL A 216 17.17 34.63 -27.12
CA VAL A 216 15.97 34.22 -26.33
C VAL A 216 16.31 33.17 -25.29
N LEU A 217 17.34 32.35 -25.51
CA LEU A 217 17.78 31.32 -24.56
C LEU A 217 18.58 31.86 -23.37
N ARG A 218 19.06 33.11 -23.43
CA ARG A 218 19.76 33.72 -22.30
C ARG A 218 18.86 34.43 -21.30
N GLN A 219 17.60 34.71 -21.63
CA GLN A 219 16.62 35.31 -20.70
C GLN A 219 15.70 34.29 -20.00
N ALA A 220 15.76 33.00 -20.35
CA ALA A 220 15.05 31.92 -19.66
C ALA A 220 15.85 31.33 -18.49
N GLY A 221 16.58 32.16 -17.77
CA GLY A 221 17.42 31.82 -16.63
C GLY A 221 16.67 31.91 -15.30
N ALA A 222 15.54 31.23 -15.16
CA ALA A 222 15.01 30.79 -13.88
C ALA A 222 14.38 29.44 -14.13
N ILE A 223 15.16 28.37 -13.91
CA ILE A 223 14.62 27.06 -13.64
C ILE A 223 13.73 27.25 -12.41
N PRO A 224 12.43 26.93 -12.46
CA PRO A 224 11.63 26.96 -11.25
C PRO A 224 12.31 26.04 -10.26
N GLU A 225 12.54 26.53 -9.07
CA GLU A 225 13.03 25.80 -7.92
C GLU A 225 12.27 24.47 -7.88
N GLU A 226 13.03 23.38 -8.04
CA GLU A 226 12.56 22.00 -8.03
C GLU A 226 11.61 21.88 -6.86
N THR A 227 10.32 21.67 -7.12
CA THR A 227 9.32 21.48 -6.07
C THR A 227 9.82 20.31 -5.26
N ALA A 228 10.38 20.58 -4.09
CA ALA A 228 10.89 19.58 -3.18
C ALA A 228 9.75 18.60 -2.94
N ILE A 229 9.89 17.38 -3.45
CA ILE A 229 8.96 16.27 -3.15
C ILE A 229 9.08 16.08 -1.64
N VAL A 230 8.15 16.65 -0.89
CA VAL A 230 8.06 16.44 0.55
C VAL A 230 7.81 14.95 0.75
N ARG A 231 8.87 14.23 1.12
CA ARG A 231 8.77 12.80 1.46
C ARG A 231 8.12 12.70 2.83
N ILE A 232 6.83 12.47 2.86
CA ILE A 232 6.06 12.24 4.07
C ILE A 232 6.45 10.86 4.61
N ALA A 233 7.02 10.81 5.83
CA ALA A 233 7.50 9.56 6.45
C ALA A 233 6.40 8.88 7.28
N PRO A 234 6.39 7.55 7.39
CA PRO A 234 5.51 6.84 8.30
C PRO A 234 5.66 7.35 9.75
N GLY A 235 4.53 7.55 10.45
CA GLY A 235 4.47 8.12 11.79
C GLY A 235 4.48 9.65 11.83
N GLU A 236 4.71 10.31 10.70
CA GLU A 236 4.63 11.76 10.60
C GLU A 236 3.18 12.24 10.72
N THR A 237 2.98 13.37 11.38
CA THR A 237 1.69 14.04 11.45
C THR A 237 1.60 15.08 10.33
N ILE A 238 0.57 14.97 9.50
CA ILE A 238 0.30 15.91 8.41
C ILE A 238 -1.05 16.60 8.60
N ARG A 239 -1.20 17.80 8.02
CA ARG A 239 -2.43 18.56 8.00
C ARG A 239 -2.48 19.39 6.73
N ASP A 240 -3.54 19.28 5.94
CA ASP A 240 -3.63 19.97 4.62
C ASP A 240 -4.13 21.42 4.73
N CYS A 241 -4.83 21.77 5.81
CA CYS A 241 -5.33 23.14 6.08
C CYS A 241 -5.48 23.40 7.58
N ASP A 242 -5.64 24.65 8.01
CA ASP A 242 -5.74 25.02 9.43
C ASP A 242 -6.87 24.33 10.18
N ASN A 243 -8.03 24.13 9.52
CA ASN A 243 -9.20 23.46 10.08
C ASN A 243 -9.27 21.98 9.70
N CYS A 244 -8.31 21.47 8.92
CA CYS A 244 -8.26 20.05 8.54
C CYS A 244 -7.89 19.18 9.76
N PRO A 245 -8.33 17.92 9.79
CA PRO A 245 -7.92 16.95 10.80
C PRO A 245 -6.41 16.72 10.79
N GLU A 246 -5.81 16.50 11.96
CA GLU A 246 -4.46 15.94 12.05
C GLU A 246 -4.48 14.49 11.59
N MET A 247 -3.58 14.15 10.68
CA MET A 247 -3.48 12.81 10.10
C MET A 247 -2.13 12.19 10.45
N ILE A 248 -2.13 10.92 10.85
CA ILE A 248 -0.88 10.14 11.04
C ILE A 248 -0.65 9.31 9.78
N VAL A 249 0.57 9.37 9.26
CA VAL A 249 0.99 8.61 8.08
C VAL A 249 1.25 7.16 8.47
N MET A 250 0.49 6.23 7.87
CA MET A 250 0.62 4.79 8.03
C MET A 250 1.53 4.21 6.95
N ALA A 251 2.51 3.40 7.35
CA ALA A 251 3.41 2.73 6.41
C ALA A 251 2.70 1.72 5.49
N GLY A 252 1.53 1.25 5.89
CA GLY A 252 0.93 0.07 5.30
C GLY A 252 1.71 -1.20 5.64
N GLY A 253 1.36 -2.30 5.01
CA GLY A 253 2.02 -3.60 5.23
C GLY A 253 1.03 -4.76 5.28
N LEU A 254 1.56 -5.95 5.55
CA LEU A 254 0.76 -7.16 5.76
C LEU A 254 0.34 -7.26 7.23
N TYR A 255 -0.90 -7.65 7.45
CA TYR A 255 -1.38 -8.02 8.79
C TYR A 255 -2.46 -9.10 8.68
N THR A 256 -2.73 -9.79 9.78
CA THR A 256 -3.82 -10.75 9.88
C THR A 256 -5.09 -10.06 10.34
N MET A 257 -6.05 -9.89 9.44
CA MET A 257 -7.38 -9.35 9.71
C MET A 257 -8.28 -10.40 10.37
N GLY A 258 -9.12 -9.96 11.31
CA GLY A 258 -10.06 -10.81 12.01
C GLY A 258 -9.48 -11.42 13.29
N SER A 259 -10.26 -12.25 13.97
CA SER A 259 -9.90 -12.84 15.25
C SER A 259 -9.77 -14.36 15.18
N PRO A 260 -8.84 -14.97 15.95
CA PRO A 260 -8.73 -16.43 16.02
C PRO A 260 -9.97 -17.03 16.71
N ALA A 261 -10.30 -18.27 16.37
CA ALA A 261 -11.48 -18.96 16.92
C ALA A 261 -11.47 -19.06 18.48
N THR A 262 -10.30 -18.93 19.08
CA THR A 262 -10.08 -19.01 20.54
C THR A 262 -10.21 -17.64 21.23
N GLU A 263 -10.38 -16.55 20.50
CA GLU A 263 -10.47 -15.22 21.12
C GLU A 263 -11.76 -15.05 21.91
N THR A 264 -11.61 -14.65 23.16
CA THR A 264 -12.76 -14.45 24.07
C THR A 264 -13.65 -13.28 23.59
N GLY A 265 -14.94 -13.54 23.45
CA GLY A 265 -15.91 -12.54 22.99
C GLY A 265 -16.00 -12.40 21.47
N ARG A 266 -15.33 -13.28 20.72
CA ARG A 266 -15.38 -13.33 19.25
C ARG A 266 -16.79 -13.57 18.73
N ALA A 267 -17.21 -12.82 17.71
CA ALA A 267 -18.39 -13.07 16.91
C ALA A 267 -18.05 -13.89 15.64
N ARG A 268 -19.07 -14.52 15.02
CA ARG A 268 -18.85 -15.38 13.83
C ARG A 268 -18.38 -14.59 12.60
N ASP A 269 -18.80 -13.37 12.49
CA ASP A 269 -18.52 -12.46 11.36
C ASP A 269 -17.11 -11.82 11.41
N GLU A 270 -16.33 -12.12 12.46
CA GLU A 270 -14.92 -11.68 12.58
C GLU A 270 -13.93 -12.66 11.91
N GLY A 271 -14.39 -13.50 11.03
CA GLY A 271 -13.56 -14.49 10.36
C GLY A 271 -14.09 -14.95 9.00
N PRO A 272 -13.32 -15.83 8.35
CA PRO A 272 -12.05 -16.42 8.79
C PRO A 272 -10.93 -15.37 8.89
N GLN A 273 -9.91 -15.63 9.74
CA GLN A 273 -8.69 -14.83 9.72
C GLN A 273 -8.04 -14.90 8.34
N ARG A 274 -7.49 -13.77 7.87
CA ARG A 274 -6.84 -13.68 6.56
C ARG A 274 -5.74 -12.65 6.54
N GLU A 275 -4.70 -12.88 5.77
CA GLU A 275 -3.68 -11.89 5.51
C GLU A 275 -4.20 -10.84 4.53
N VAL A 276 -4.06 -9.57 4.91
CA VAL A 276 -4.45 -8.42 4.10
C VAL A 276 -3.26 -7.49 3.94
N SER A 277 -3.04 -7.01 2.72
CA SER A 277 -1.99 -6.04 2.40
C SER A 277 -2.58 -4.63 2.35
N ILE A 278 -2.15 -3.77 3.27
CA ILE A 278 -2.57 -2.37 3.32
C ILE A 278 -1.54 -1.51 2.58
N ALA A 279 -1.99 -0.70 1.62
CA ALA A 279 -1.15 0.31 1.00
C ALA A 279 -0.87 1.47 1.98
N PRO A 280 0.23 2.24 1.84
CA PRO A 280 0.44 3.45 2.63
C PRO A 280 -0.73 4.43 2.49
N PHE A 281 -1.16 5.00 3.60
CA PHE A 281 -2.24 5.99 3.68
C PHE A 281 -2.03 6.87 4.92
N ALA A 282 -2.84 7.90 5.12
CA ALA A 282 -2.88 8.61 6.39
C ALA A 282 -4.25 8.44 7.06
N MET A 283 -4.26 8.37 8.38
CA MET A 283 -5.47 8.19 9.18
C MET A 283 -5.61 9.30 10.22
N GLY A 284 -6.81 9.78 10.42
CA GLY A 284 -7.13 10.79 11.44
C GLY A 284 -6.59 10.39 12.81
N LYS A 285 -5.75 11.25 13.38
CA LYS A 285 -5.17 11.04 14.73
C LYS A 285 -6.25 10.87 15.79
N TYR A 286 -7.36 11.55 15.59
CA TYR A 286 -8.54 11.55 16.44
C TYR A 286 -9.80 11.21 15.61
N GLU A 287 -10.87 10.85 16.29
CA GLU A 287 -12.22 10.90 15.76
C GLU A 287 -12.57 12.34 15.32
N ILE A 288 -13.42 12.54 14.32
CA ILE A 288 -13.89 13.88 13.97
C ILE A 288 -14.68 14.47 15.15
N THR A 289 -14.28 15.69 15.55
CA THR A 289 -14.85 16.38 16.71
C THR A 289 -16.06 17.23 16.33
N PHE A 290 -16.86 17.60 17.34
CA PHE A 290 -17.92 18.58 17.14
C PHE A 290 -17.42 19.93 16.63
N ALA A 291 -16.24 20.39 17.06
CA ALA A 291 -15.64 21.63 16.56
C ALA A 291 -15.38 21.57 15.03
N GLN A 292 -14.85 20.44 14.54
CA GLN A 292 -14.63 20.22 13.11
C GLN A 292 -15.95 20.09 12.34
N TRP A 293 -16.94 19.42 12.92
CA TRP A 293 -18.29 19.34 12.37
C TRP A 293 -18.96 20.72 12.27
N ASP A 294 -18.86 21.53 13.32
CA ASP A 294 -19.39 22.90 13.36
C ASP A 294 -18.73 23.80 12.32
N THR A 295 -17.44 23.59 12.05
CA THR A 295 -16.72 24.27 10.95
C THR A 295 -17.28 23.88 9.59
N CYS A 296 -17.58 22.59 9.38
CA CYS A 296 -18.25 22.12 8.16
C CYS A 296 -19.61 22.78 7.97
N LEU A 297 -20.43 22.85 9.04
CA LEU A 297 -21.72 23.53 8.99
C LEU A 297 -21.58 25.01 8.65
N ALA A 298 -20.64 25.71 9.28
CA ALA A 298 -20.39 27.12 9.03
C ALA A 298 -19.92 27.37 7.58
N GLY A 299 -19.19 26.41 6.98
CA GLY A 299 -18.78 26.40 5.58
C GLY A 299 -19.87 25.98 4.59
N GLY A 300 -21.11 25.74 5.06
CA GLY A 300 -22.23 25.31 4.20
C GLY A 300 -22.24 23.83 3.83
N GLY A 301 -21.38 23.02 4.48
CA GLY A 301 -21.27 21.57 4.30
C GLY A 301 -22.19 20.77 5.22
N CYS A 302 -21.90 19.46 5.36
CA CYS A 302 -22.57 18.54 6.27
C CYS A 302 -24.09 18.53 6.12
N ASN A 303 -24.62 18.81 4.92
CA ASN A 303 -26.05 18.88 4.59
C ASN A 303 -26.89 19.75 5.58
N GLY A 304 -26.23 20.70 6.28
CA GLY A 304 -26.85 21.54 7.29
C GLY A 304 -27.31 20.80 8.54
N TYR A 305 -26.94 19.53 8.73
CA TYR A 305 -27.33 18.73 9.88
C TYR A 305 -26.49 19.03 11.12
N SER A 306 -27.16 19.49 12.21
CA SER A 306 -26.54 19.71 13.52
C SER A 306 -26.86 18.56 14.47
N PRO A 307 -25.93 17.62 14.71
CA PRO A 307 -26.19 16.51 15.64
C PRO A 307 -26.27 16.99 17.09
N PRO A 308 -27.14 16.36 17.93
CA PRO A 308 -27.29 16.72 19.33
C PRO A 308 -26.02 16.33 20.12
N ASP A 309 -25.63 17.16 21.09
CA ASP A 309 -24.56 16.89 22.03
C ASP A 309 -25.05 16.26 23.37
N TYR A 310 -26.30 16.01 23.49
CA TYR A 310 -26.99 15.42 24.67
C TYR A 310 -26.70 16.15 26.01
N GLY A 311 -26.28 17.41 25.94
CA GLY A 311 -25.87 18.19 27.09
C GLY A 311 -24.48 17.85 27.63
N TRP A 312 -23.66 17.09 26.87
CA TRP A 312 -22.28 16.76 27.24
C TRP A 312 -21.28 17.85 26.84
N GLY A 313 -21.71 18.76 25.97
CA GLY A 313 -20.88 19.79 25.37
C GLY A 313 -20.30 19.35 24.03
N ARG A 314 -19.90 20.33 23.23
CA ARG A 314 -19.32 20.16 21.87
C ARG A 314 -17.79 20.27 21.93
N GLY A 315 -17.21 21.13 21.14
CA GLY A 315 -15.77 21.36 21.11
C GLY A 315 -14.98 20.12 20.69
N ASN A 316 -14.02 19.71 21.48
CA ASN A 316 -13.14 18.57 21.18
C ASN A 316 -13.75 17.19 21.49
N ARG A 317 -15.01 17.08 21.85
CA ARG A 317 -15.65 15.78 21.92
C ARG A 317 -15.91 15.24 20.52
N PRO A 318 -15.85 13.91 20.30
CA PRO A 318 -16.15 13.34 19.00
C PRO A 318 -17.60 13.64 18.63
N VAL A 319 -17.80 13.97 17.35
CA VAL A 319 -19.17 14.07 16.81
C VAL A 319 -19.83 12.70 16.90
N THR A 320 -21.05 12.68 17.32
CA THR A 320 -21.88 11.47 17.47
C THR A 320 -23.26 11.68 16.92
N ASN A 321 -24.04 10.61 16.75
CA ASN A 321 -25.37 10.68 16.15
C ASN A 321 -25.33 11.16 14.69
N VAL A 322 -24.31 10.74 13.95
CA VAL A 322 -24.16 10.96 12.52
C VAL A 322 -24.28 9.62 11.78
N SER A 323 -24.90 9.62 10.62
CA SER A 323 -25.02 8.47 9.74
C SER A 323 -23.75 8.31 8.87
N TRP A 324 -23.66 7.22 8.12
CA TRP A 324 -22.61 7.03 7.12
C TRP A 324 -22.73 8.09 6.01
N GLU A 325 -23.95 8.40 5.57
CA GLU A 325 -24.22 9.47 4.60
C GLU A 325 -23.81 10.85 5.12
N ASP A 326 -24.07 11.15 6.42
CA ASP A 326 -23.60 12.37 7.05
C ASP A 326 -22.08 12.47 7.05
N ALA A 327 -21.37 11.34 7.30
CA ALA A 327 -19.91 11.28 7.23
C ALA A 327 -19.42 11.54 5.79
N GLN A 328 -20.09 11.01 4.76
CA GLN A 328 -19.76 11.32 3.36
C GLN A 328 -19.94 12.80 3.05
N ALA A 329 -21.02 13.42 3.52
CA ALA A 329 -21.23 14.86 3.32
C ALA A 329 -20.15 15.72 3.98
N TYR A 330 -19.61 15.30 5.14
CA TYR A 330 -18.44 15.94 5.74
C TYR A 330 -17.19 15.78 4.87
N LEU A 331 -16.95 14.59 4.32
CA LEU A 331 -15.81 14.30 3.45
C LEU A 331 -15.88 15.08 2.14
N ASP A 332 -17.05 15.22 1.54
CA ASP A 332 -17.28 16.00 0.33
C ASP A 332 -16.93 17.47 0.57
N TRP A 333 -17.40 18.03 1.70
CA TRP A 333 -17.04 19.39 2.10
C TRP A 333 -15.53 19.52 2.34
N LEU A 334 -14.90 18.60 3.09
CA LEU A 334 -13.48 18.64 3.40
C LEU A 334 -12.62 18.55 2.14
N ASN A 335 -12.97 17.69 1.17
CA ASN A 335 -12.31 17.58 -0.12
C ASN A 335 -12.48 18.86 -0.96
N SER A 336 -13.61 19.53 -0.87
CA SER A 336 -13.82 20.85 -1.50
C SER A 336 -12.91 21.91 -0.88
N GLU A 337 -12.77 21.94 0.45
CA GLU A 337 -11.92 22.88 1.17
C GLU A 337 -10.44 22.75 0.78
N VAL A 338 -9.96 21.50 0.59
CA VAL A 338 -8.57 21.26 0.18
C VAL A 338 -8.37 21.27 -1.34
N GLY A 339 -9.44 21.39 -2.12
CA GLY A 339 -9.39 21.41 -3.58
C GLY A 339 -8.91 20.10 -4.23
N ALA A 340 -9.02 18.97 -3.52
CA ALA A 340 -8.56 17.66 -4.00
C ALA A 340 -9.35 16.52 -3.35
N GLN A 341 -9.63 15.46 -4.10
CA GLN A 341 -10.32 14.25 -3.63
C GLN A 341 -9.36 13.30 -2.89
N ARG A 342 -8.95 13.66 -1.68
CA ARG A 342 -7.96 12.92 -0.87
C ARG A 342 -8.56 12.24 0.34
N TYR A 343 -9.58 12.85 0.96
CA TYR A 343 -10.22 12.37 2.19
C TYR A 343 -11.38 11.42 1.89
N ARG A 344 -11.45 10.37 2.66
CA ARG A 344 -12.48 9.32 2.60
C ARG A 344 -12.65 8.67 3.98
N LEU A 345 -13.62 7.79 4.14
CA LEU A 345 -13.61 6.85 5.26
C LEU A 345 -12.46 5.84 5.08
N ALA A 346 -11.94 5.33 6.18
CA ALA A 346 -11.03 4.19 6.13
C ALA A 346 -11.80 2.95 5.66
N THR A 347 -11.15 2.05 4.92
CA THR A 347 -11.73 0.72 4.73
C THR A 347 -11.72 -0.04 6.06
N GLU A 348 -12.55 -1.06 6.20
CA GLU A 348 -12.58 -1.90 7.40
C GLU A 348 -11.21 -2.53 7.68
N ALA A 349 -10.51 -2.93 6.63
CA ALA A 349 -9.16 -3.47 6.71
C ALA A 349 -8.12 -2.43 7.14
N GLU A 350 -8.17 -1.22 6.61
CA GLU A 350 -7.30 -0.11 7.02
C GLU A 350 -7.54 0.29 8.49
N TRP A 351 -8.81 0.35 8.88
CA TRP A 351 -9.20 0.66 10.24
C TRP A 351 -8.64 -0.38 11.23
N GLU A 352 -8.83 -1.69 10.95
CA GLU A 352 -8.33 -2.75 11.83
C GLU A 352 -6.80 -2.78 11.88
N TYR A 353 -6.12 -2.59 10.74
CA TYR A 353 -4.66 -2.46 10.68
C TYR A 353 -4.16 -1.32 11.59
N ALA A 354 -4.77 -0.16 11.46
CA ALA A 354 -4.40 1.03 12.22
C ALA A 354 -4.74 0.90 13.71
N ALA A 355 -5.88 0.29 14.05
CA ALA A 355 -6.28 0.05 15.42
C ALA A 355 -5.36 -0.97 16.12
N ARG A 356 -4.94 -2.04 15.42
CA ARG A 356 -3.99 -3.03 15.97
C ARG A 356 -2.62 -2.45 16.24
N ALA A 357 -2.14 -1.56 15.39
CA ALA A 357 -0.82 -0.95 15.51
C ALA A 357 0.32 -1.97 15.71
N GLY A 358 0.24 -3.10 15.01
CA GLY A 358 1.21 -4.20 15.11
C GLY A 358 0.88 -5.28 16.16
N GLU A 359 -0.12 -5.06 17.02
CA GLU A 359 -0.51 -6.03 18.05
C GLU A 359 -1.40 -7.15 17.48
N ALA A 360 -1.08 -8.38 17.86
CA ALA A 360 -1.88 -9.56 17.52
C ALA A 360 -3.05 -9.80 18.50
N GLY A 361 -3.03 -9.13 19.66
CA GLY A 361 -4.01 -9.27 20.72
C GLY A 361 -5.40 -8.69 20.38
N ALA A 362 -6.33 -8.88 21.32
CA ALA A 362 -7.70 -8.38 21.18
C ALA A 362 -7.80 -6.83 21.14
N TYR A 363 -6.81 -6.13 21.68
CA TYR A 363 -6.75 -4.66 21.76
C TYR A 363 -5.34 -4.18 21.41
N ALA A 364 -5.20 -2.93 21.02
CA ALA A 364 -3.91 -2.28 20.79
C ALA A 364 -2.95 -2.30 22.01
N TYR A 365 -3.48 -2.59 23.18
CA TYR A 365 -2.76 -2.66 24.46
C TYR A 365 -2.53 -4.10 24.94
N GLY A 366 -2.75 -5.10 24.05
CA GLY A 366 -2.64 -6.53 24.38
C GLY A 366 -3.98 -7.23 24.61
N PRO A 367 -4.05 -8.21 25.55
CA PRO A 367 -5.25 -9.06 25.67
C PRO A 367 -6.42 -8.43 26.45
N ARG A 368 -6.21 -7.28 27.06
CA ARG A 368 -7.22 -6.56 27.88
C ARG A 368 -7.13 -5.06 27.68
N VAL A 369 -8.26 -4.39 27.85
CA VAL A 369 -8.36 -2.92 27.89
C VAL A 369 -8.86 -2.49 29.27
N THR A 370 -8.37 -1.35 29.76
CA THR A 370 -8.71 -0.75 31.04
C THR A 370 -9.41 0.60 30.87
N LEU A 371 -10.09 1.08 31.92
CA LEU A 371 -10.73 2.41 31.92
C LEU A 371 -9.73 3.58 31.83
N THR A 372 -8.45 3.33 32.07
CA THR A 372 -7.39 4.33 31.87
C THR A 372 -6.89 4.39 30.43
N GLN A 373 -7.20 3.38 29.62
CA GLN A 373 -6.79 3.27 28.21
C GLN A 373 -7.91 3.59 27.22
N ALA A 374 -9.17 3.51 27.65
CA ALA A 374 -10.32 3.75 26.77
C ALA A 374 -11.55 4.20 27.54
N THR A 375 -12.39 5.00 26.89
CA THR A 375 -13.71 5.39 27.40
C THR A 375 -14.76 4.35 27.03
N TYR A 376 -15.14 3.52 27.99
CA TYR A 376 -16.23 2.54 27.85
C TYR A 376 -16.93 2.34 29.21
N ARG A 377 -18.13 1.72 29.21
CA ARG A 377 -18.99 1.63 30.40
C ARG A 377 -19.27 2.99 31.02
N ALA A 378 -19.21 4.04 30.22
CA ALA A 378 -19.42 5.41 30.63
C ALA A 378 -20.84 5.87 30.29
N ARG A 379 -21.22 7.03 30.80
CA ARG A 379 -22.53 7.66 30.50
C ARG A 379 -22.45 8.69 29.39
N GLN A 380 -21.25 9.07 28.99
CA GLN A 380 -20.99 10.09 27.98
C GLN A 380 -19.62 9.87 27.35
N THR A 381 -19.36 10.48 26.20
CA THR A 381 -18.03 10.51 25.56
C THR A 381 -17.05 11.35 26.41
N THR A 382 -15.77 11.20 26.14
CA THR A 382 -14.70 12.10 26.63
C THR A 382 -14.21 13.00 25.48
N PRO A 383 -13.53 14.13 25.75
CA PRO A 383 -12.80 14.83 24.69
C PRO A 383 -11.85 13.88 23.97
N ALA A 384 -11.73 14.00 22.65
CA ALA A 384 -10.82 13.20 21.85
C ALA A 384 -9.37 13.35 22.35
N GLY A 385 -8.64 12.24 22.43
CA GLY A 385 -7.29 12.22 22.95
C GLY A 385 -7.18 12.22 24.49
N ALA A 386 -8.25 11.86 25.20
CA ALA A 386 -8.25 11.81 26.67
C ALA A 386 -7.40 10.65 27.24
N HIS A 387 -7.09 9.64 26.44
CA HIS A 387 -6.31 8.47 26.82
C HIS A 387 -4.99 8.39 26.03
N GLU A 388 -4.19 7.37 26.28
CA GLU A 388 -2.94 7.14 25.56
C GLU A 388 -3.22 6.69 24.10
N ALA A 389 -2.37 7.15 23.17
CA ALA A 389 -2.41 6.69 21.81
C ALA A 389 -1.93 5.24 21.70
N ASN A 390 -2.38 4.52 20.66
CA ASN A 390 -1.78 3.25 20.31
C ASN A 390 -0.35 3.44 19.73
N ALA A 391 0.35 2.34 19.42
CA ALA A 391 1.73 2.39 18.93
C ALA A 391 1.90 3.13 17.59
N PHE A 392 0.83 3.36 16.83
CA PHE A 392 0.84 4.18 15.60
C PHE A 392 0.51 5.66 15.86
N GLY A 393 0.26 6.06 17.10
CA GLY A 393 -0.07 7.44 17.45
C GLY A 393 -1.55 7.80 17.30
N LEU A 394 -2.44 6.84 17.14
CA LEU A 394 -3.89 7.04 17.05
C LEU A 394 -4.53 6.97 18.44
N PHE A 395 -5.41 7.92 18.73
CA PHE A 395 -6.18 7.99 19.96
C PHE A 395 -7.57 7.39 19.79
N ASP A 396 -8.14 6.91 20.89
CA ASP A 396 -9.53 6.49 21.04
C ASP A 396 -10.01 5.44 20.02
N VAL A 397 -9.09 4.61 19.46
CA VAL A 397 -9.44 3.48 18.59
C VAL A 397 -10.23 2.38 19.31
N HIS A 398 -10.32 2.47 20.62
CA HIS A 398 -11.12 1.61 21.49
C HIS A 398 -12.02 2.48 22.37
N GLY A 399 -13.33 2.41 22.17
CA GLY A 399 -14.30 3.14 22.95
C GLY A 399 -14.56 4.55 22.43
N ASN A 400 -14.97 5.44 23.28
CA ASN A 400 -15.43 6.81 23.02
C ASN A 400 -16.61 6.86 22.03
N VAL A 401 -16.38 6.81 20.70
CA VAL A 401 -17.45 6.52 19.73
C VAL A 401 -17.06 5.36 18.83
N SER A 402 -18.04 4.57 18.41
CA SER A 402 -17.84 3.64 17.29
C SER A 402 -17.69 4.43 15.99
N GLU A 403 -16.90 3.92 15.05
CA GLU A 403 -16.48 4.64 13.87
C GLU A 403 -16.98 3.99 12.60
N TRP A 404 -17.71 4.74 11.77
CA TRP A 404 -18.08 4.32 10.43
C TRP A 404 -16.82 4.05 9.58
N VAL A 405 -16.89 2.98 8.78
CA VAL A 405 -15.90 2.67 7.75
C VAL A 405 -16.57 2.58 6.37
N GLU A 406 -15.78 2.50 5.31
CA GLU A 406 -16.27 2.54 3.93
C GLU A 406 -17.09 1.30 3.53
N ASP A 407 -16.87 0.17 4.19
CA ASP A 407 -17.29 -1.16 3.75
C ASP A 407 -18.79 -1.40 3.89
N CYS A 408 -19.34 -2.10 2.90
CA CYS A 408 -20.59 -2.83 3.03
C CYS A 408 -20.40 -4.02 3.98
N TYR A 409 -21.39 -4.23 4.85
CA TYR A 409 -21.33 -5.38 5.76
C TYR A 409 -21.49 -6.71 5.00
N ALA A 410 -20.52 -7.59 5.17
CA ALA A 410 -20.57 -8.99 4.78
C ALA A 410 -20.53 -9.87 6.03
N PRO A 411 -21.29 -10.99 6.08
CA PRO A 411 -21.37 -11.83 7.29
C PRO A 411 -20.09 -12.61 7.60
N THR A 412 -19.15 -12.67 6.68
CA THR A 412 -17.81 -13.27 6.85
C THR A 412 -16.78 -12.52 6.01
N TYR A 413 -15.49 -12.81 6.23
CA TYR A 413 -14.40 -12.27 5.42
C TYR A 413 -14.03 -13.13 4.20
N ASP A 414 -14.78 -14.20 3.88
CA ASP A 414 -14.44 -15.14 2.79
C ASP A 414 -14.20 -14.44 1.44
N LEU A 415 -14.99 -13.42 1.14
CA LEU A 415 -14.93 -12.66 -0.11
C LEU A 415 -14.33 -11.26 0.05
N ALA A 416 -13.89 -10.88 1.26
CA ALA A 416 -13.30 -9.56 1.45
C ALA A 416 -12.00 -9.42 0.64
N PRO A 417 -11.69 -8.25 0.05
CA PRO A 417 -10.44 -8.02 -0.68
C PRO A 417 -9.21 -8.22 0.19
N ILE A 418 -8.12 -8.74 -0.39
CA ILE A 418 -6.85 -8.98 0.33
C ILE A 418 -5.84 -7.84 0.14
N ASP A 419 -6.20 -6.83 -0.62
CA ASP A 419 -5.40 -5.65 -0.90
C ASP A 419 -5.82 -4.42 -0.07
N GLY A 420 -6.67 -4.63 0.94
CA GLY A 420 -7.17 -3.58 1.80
C GLY A 420 -8.29 -2.72 1.19
N ALA A 421 -8.76 -3.03 -0.01
CA ALA A 421 -9.91 -2.33 -0.59
C ALA A 421 -11.20 -2.61 0.21
N ALA A 422 -12.13 -1.65 0.19
CA ALA A 422 -13.42 -1.82 0.84
C ALA A 422 -14.27 -2.92 0.18
N VAL A 423 -15.01 -3.67 0.98
CA VAL A 423 -16.06 -4.57 0.50
C VAL A 423 -17.17 -3.72 -0.12
N ARG A 424 -17.47 -3.96 -1.38
CA ARG A 424 -18.53 -3.27 -2.14
C ARG A 424 -19.59 -4.26 -2.59
N ALA A 425 -20.85 -3.85 -2.58
CA ALA A 425 -21.97 -4.61 -3.10
C ALA A 425 -22.94 -3.65 -3.81
N ASP A 426 -23.55 -4.11 -4.90
CA ASP A 426 -24.54 -3.31 -5.65
C ASP A 426 -25.78 -2.98 -4.80
N ASP A 427 -26.13 -3.84 -3.84
CA ASP A 427 -27.21 -3.66 -2.87
C ASP A 427 -26.61 -3.55 -1.44
N CYS A 428 -25.87 -2.48 -1.20
CA CYS A 428 -25.25 -2.20 0.10
C CYS A 428 -26.29 -1.62 1.07
N ARG A 429 -26.98 -2.49 1.81
CA ARG A 429 -28.02 -2.07 2.78
C ARG A 429 -27.47 -1.72 4.15
N ARG A 430 -26.26 -2.13 4.46
CA ARG A 430 -25.66 -1.93 5.79
C ARG A 430 -24.18 -1.62 5.65
N ARG A 431 -23.76 -0.59 6.37
CA ARG A 431 -22.34 -0.18 6.50
C ARG A 431 -21.75 -0.69 7.79
N VAL A 432 -20.45 -0.99 7.77
CA VAL A 432 -19.71 -1.44 8.95
C VAL A 432 -19.30 -0.25 9.82
N TYR A 433 -19.30 -0.45 11.15
CA TYR A 433 -18.67 0.44 12.12
C TYR A 433 -17.89 -0.35 13.18
N ARG A 434 -16.85 0.24 13.73
CA ARG A 434 -15.79 -0.42 14.49
C ARG A 434 -15.48 0.31 15.81
N GLY A 435 -14.67 -0.31 16.69
CA GLY A 435 -14.08 0.32 17.88
C GLY A 435 -14.90 0.26 19.15
N GLY A 436 -16.21 0.13 19.04
CA GLY A 436 -17.15 0.27 20.17
C GLY A 436 -17.23 1.69 20.69
N GLY A 437 -18.29 2.02 21.42
CA GLY A 437 -18.52 3.37 21.95
C GLY A 437 -18.45 3.43 23.47
N TYR A 438 -18.60 4.64 24.02
CA TYR A 438 -18.50 4.96 25.45
C TYR A 438 -19.41 4.12 26.35
N ALA A 439 -20.58 3.70 25.89
CA ALA A 439 -21.53 2.92 26.68
C ALA A 439 -21.33 1.40 26.57
N ASP A 440 -20.46 0.96 25.66
CA ASP A 440 -20.25 -0.46 25.37
C ASP A 440 -19.44 -1.17 26.47
N GLN A 441 -19.43 -2.51 26.40
CA GLN A 441 -18.61 -3.38 27.24
C GLN A 441 -17.29 -3.71 26.50
N ALA A 442 -16.22 -4.03 27.25
CA ALA A 442 -14.90 -4.32 26.71
C ALA A 442 -14.90 -5.29 25.50
N PRO A 443 -15.66 -6.41 25.44
CA PRO A 443 -15.63 -7.30 24.28
C PRO A 443 -16.03 -6.65 22.95
N VAL A 444 -16.78 -5.55 22.97
CA VAL A 444 -17.20 -4.84 21.78
C VAL A 444 -16.10 -3.90 21.26
N LEU A 445 -15.16 -3.53 22.11
CA LEU A 445 -14.05 -2.64 21.80
C LEU A 445 -12.88 -3.37 21.12
N ARG A 446 -12.91 -4.72 21.01
CA ARG A 446 -11.80 -5.47 20.41
C ARG A 446 -11.51 -4.99 18.98
N THR A 447 -10.25 -5.01 18.58
CA THR A 447 -9.83 -4.59 17.23
C THR A 447 -10.59 -5.33 16.12
N ALA A 448 -10.90 -6.62 16.31
CA ALA A 448 -11.62 -7.43 15.34
C ALA A 448 -13.15 -7.33 15.47
N ALA A 449 -13.69 -6.76 16.56
CA ALA A 449 -15.12 -6.63 16.74
C ALA A 449 -15.73 -5.71 15.68
N ARG A 450 -16.82 -6.15 15.08
CA ARG A 450 -17.50 -5.42 14.01
C ARG A 450 -19.00 -5.37 14.24
N ARG A 451 -19.60 -4.29 13.80
CA ARG A 451 -21.04 -4.06 13.81
C ARG A 451 -21.48 -3.42 12.50
N SER A 452 -22.77 -3.39 12.25
CA SER A 452 -23.30 -2.75 11.04
C SER A 452 -24.66 -2.14 11.29
N ALA A 453 -24.99 -1.08 10.55
CA ALA A 453 -26.32 -0.47 10.51
C ALA A 453 -26.62 0.04 9.08
N ALA A 454 -27.88 0.47 8.86
CA ALA A 454 -28.25 1.13 7.62
C ALA A 454 -27.44 2.42 7.43
N GLU A 455 -27.15 2.81 6.19
CA GLU A 455 -26.26 3.94 5.87
C GLU A 455 -26.85 5.31 6.31
N ASP A 456 -28.16 5.41 6.46
CA ASP A 456 -28.89 6.58 6.96
C ASP A 456 -29.09 6.57 8.50
N ALA A 457 -28.66 5.50 9.19
CA ALA A 457 -28.89 5.35 10.62
C ALA A 457 -28.01 6.29 11.45
N ARG A 458 -28.65 7.19 12.20
CA ARG A 458 -28.02 8.07 13.18
C ARG A 458 -28.12 7.46 14.57
N MET A 459 -26.99 7.15 15.16
CA MET A 459 -26.93 6.42 16.44
C MET A 459 -26.09 7.17 17.45
N GLN A 460 -26.62 7.31 18.67
CA GLN A 460 -25.87 7.83 19.79
C GLN A 460 -24.64 6.94 20.08
N GLY A 461 -23.46 7.51 20.14
CA GLY A 461 -22.21 6.76 20.33
C GLY A 461 -21.59 6.22 19.04
N VAL A 462 -22.08 6.63 17.87
CA VAL A 462 -21.43 6.36 16.56
C VAL A 462 -21.07 7.68 15.89
N GLY A 463 -19.80 7.79 15.55
CA GLY A 463 -19.16 8.87 14.81
C GLY A 463 -18.28 8.30 13.72
N PHE A 464 -17.13 8.93 13.42
CA PHE A 464 -16.17 8.44 12.43
C PHE A 464 -14.82 9.13 12.57
N ARG A 465 -13.80 8.54 11.96
CA ARG A 465 -12.53 9.21 11.65
C ARG A 465 -12.26 9.14 10.15
N VAL A 466 -11.44 10.04 9.65
CA VAL A 466 -11.13 10.12 8.23
C VAL A 466 -9.84 9.39 7.89
N ALA A 467 -9.77 8.87 6.67
CA ALA A 467 -8.55 8.43 6.02
C ALA A 467 -8.20 9.38 4.87
N ARG A 468 -6.92 9.42 4.49
CA ARG A 468 -6.42 10.27 3.41
C ARG A 468 -5.49 9.44 2.52
N ALA A 469 -5.69 9.53 1.21
CA ALA A 469 -4.75 8.98 0.25
C ALA A 469 -3.42 9.77 0.30
N LEU A 470 -2.30 9.07 0.16
CA LEU A 470 -0.98 9.68 -0.05
C LEU A 470 -0.73 9.75 -1.55
N ASP A 471 -0.27 10.91 -2.04
CA ASP A 471 0.04 11.18 -3.45
C ASP A 471 1.30 10.42 -3.91
#